data_417fa3d8b40b3da4e6b2d060a6ad8b95
#
_entry.id   417fa3d8b40b3da4e6b2d060a6ad8b95
#
_cell.length_a   1.000
_cell.length_b   1.000
_cell.length_c   1.000
_cell.angle_alpha   90.00
_cell.angle_beta   90.00
_cell.angle_gamma   90.00
#
_symmetry.space_group_name_H-M   'P 1'
#
loop_
_entity.id
_entity.type
_entity.pdbx_description
1 polymer ?
#
loop_
_entity_poly.entity_id
_entity_poly.type
_entity_poly.pdbx_seq_one_letter_code
_entity_poly.pdbx_strand_id
1 'polypeptide(L)'
;MIRPNTTILPVNTTGKTAHSTDDRPDAAVLLPSVGLLALDRQYAVLREEIRIAIERVCDSGRFILGPDVNELESELARVLGVPHALSCASGSDALLLALMALDIHPGDEVILPSYTFFATASAVTRLGAVPIFADIDPLTFLIDPADVERKLSKRSKAIIPVHLFGRTANMDALLLIAKAAGVPIVEDAAQSILSTWNGKCSGSLGDVGCFSFYPTKNLGGIGDGGFLTTTRDDIAKSLKLLRVHGMEPRYYHQVVGINSRLDSIQAAVLRVKLPHLDSWTTARQSNAARYMELFSQYDLEQHVTVPGDESHGRHVWNQFVIRVADGQRDALRAHLTTCNVGTEIYYPVPLHLQKCFESLGWQKGDLPETERAAEETLALPIFPELTPAEQRTVVGRIAEFFRVPQARQATDASTHPQAAAETLDGPHFLRRIKAVGCADDVRC
;
A
#
# COMPACT_ATOMS: atom_id res chain seq x y z
N MET A 1 -1.49 38.44 41.36
CA MET A 1 -2.70 38.41 42.25
C MET A 1 -3.87 38.92 41.44
N ILE A 2 -4.67 38.04 40.85
CA ILE A 2 -6.04 38.39 40.38
C ILE A 2 -6.87 37.11 40.60
N ARG A 3 -7.89 37.20 41.43
CA ARG A 3 -8.84 36.12 41.74
C ARG A 3 -9.99 36.14 40.74
N PRO A 4 -10.58 35.04 40.34
CA PRO A 4 -11.83 35.03 39.57
C PRO A 4 -13.05 35.05 40.51
N ASN A 5 -14.00 35.93 40.20
CA ASN A 5 -15.33 36.01 40.80
C ASN A 5 -16.27 34.98 40.18
N THR A 6 -16.81 34.13 41.03
CA THR A 6 -17.87 33.16 40.67
C THR A 6 -19.19 33.72 41.24
N THR A 7 -20.12 34.13 40.38
CA THR A 7 -21.46 34.54 40.77
C THR A 7 -22.44 33.38 40.52
N ILE A 8 -23.02 32.86 41.58
CA ILE A 8 -24.10 31.85 41.57
C ILE A 8 -25.43 32.59 41.55
N LEU A 9 -26.31 32.30 40.58
CA LEU A 9 -27.70 32.73 40.57
C LEU A 9 -28.64 31.60 40.99
N PRO A 10 -29.79 31.92 41.67
CA PRO A 10 -30.62 30.90 42.32
C PRO A 10 -31.62 30.22 41.36
N VAL A 11 -31.88 28.95 41.65
CA VAL A 11 -32.89 28.11 41.00
C VAL A 11 -34.28 28.52 41.46
N ASN A 12 -35.17 28.81 40.50
CA ASN A 12 -36.58 29.08 40.78
C ASN A 12 -37.42 27.89 40.31
N THR A 13 -38.03 27.19 41.26
CA THR A 13 -38.98 26.10 41.09
C THR A 13 -40.40 26.61 41.00
N THR A 14 -41.04 26.55 39.81
CA THR A 14 -42.51 26.49 39.76
C THR A 14 -42.92 25.54 38.65
N GLY A 15 -43.61 24.47 39.04
CA GLY A 15 -44.17 23.46 38.15
C GLY A 15 -45.33 23.99 37.31
N LYS A 16 -45.37 23.56 36.05
CA LYS A 16 -46.62 23.39 35.29
C LYS A 16 -46.49 22.17 34.39
N THR A 17 -47.34 21.20 34.66
CA THR A 17 -47.60 20.07 33.78
C THR A 17 -48.19 20.55 32.46
N ALA A 18 -47.46 20.30 31.35
CA ALA A 18 -48.01 20.39 30.03
C ALA A 18 -47.75 19.05 29.32
N HIS A 19 -48.83 18.39 28.92
CA HIS A 19 -48.79 17.27 27.98
C HIS A 19 -48.22 17.80 26.68
N SER A 20 -46.97 17.39 26.33
CA SER A 20 -46.43 17.53 24.97
C SER A 20 -46.36 16.16 24.36
N THR A 21 -47.10 15.95 23.29
CA THR A 21 -46.95 14.87 22.33
C THR A 21 -45.52 14.85 21.87
N ASP A 22 -44.84 13.72 22.17
CA ASP A 22 -43.44 13.47 21.85
C ASP A 22 -43.34 13.14 20.34
N ASP A 23 -43.40 14.20 19.51
CA ASP A 23 -43.02 14.16 18.08
C ASP A 23 -41.47 14.29 17.99
N ARG A 24 -40.74 13.30 18.51
CA ARG A 24 -39.35 13.14 18.13
C ARG A 24 -39.36 12.56 16.73
N PRO A 25 -38.70 13.18 15.75
CA PRO A 25 -38.47 12.53 14.48
C PRO A 25 -37.78 11.21 14.74
N ASP A 26 -38.23 10.17 14.10
CA ASP A 26 -37.63 8.83 14.13
C ASP A 26 -36.11 8.98 14.20
N ALA A 27 -35.50 8.38 15.23
CA ALA A 27 -34.06 8.32 15.34
C ALA A 27 -33.57 7.67 14.04
N ALA A 28 -33.03 8.49 13.15
CA ALA A 28 -32.42 8.00 11.91
C ALA A 28 -31.48 6.87 12.33
N VAL A 29 -31.75 5.67 11.90
CA VAL A 29 -30.88 4.52 12.10
C VAL A 29 -29.54 4.94 11.54
N LEU A 30 -28.63 5.34 12.41
CA LEU A 30 -27.25 5.70 12.00
C LEU A 30 -26.68 4.45 11.34
N LEU A 31 -26.59 4.49 10.02
CA LEU A 31 -25.94 3.42 9.26
C LEU A 31 -24.50 3.28 9.78
N PRO A 32 -24.01 2.06 10.02
CA PRO A 32 -22.66 1.86 10.50
C PRO A 32 -21.67 2.52 9.52
N SER A 33 -20.84 3.43 10.03
CA SER A 33 -19.78 4.07 9.26
C SER A 33 -18.62 3.09 9.06
N VAL A 34 -18.15 2.97 7.81
CA VAL A 34 -16.96 2.18 7.48
C VAL A 34 -15.90 3.12 6.92
N GLY A 35 -14.90 3.46 7.74
CA GLY A 35 -13.78 4.30 7.30
C GLY A 35 -12.91 3.59 6.25
N LEU A 36 -12.25 4.35 5.37
CA LEU A 36 -11.28 3.80 4.43
C LEU A 36 -10.12 3.08 5.15
N LEU A 37 -9.75 3.60 6.32
CA LEU A 37 -8.72 3.09 7.24
C LEU A 37 -9.19 3.30 8.68
N ALA A 38 -8.59 2.57 9.64
CA ALA A 38 -8.88 2.68 11.07
C ALA A 38 -7.56 2.59 11.89
N LEU A 39 -6.71 3.62 11.77
CA LEU A 39 -5.43 3.68 12.49
C LEU A 39 -5.60 3.72 14.00
N ASP A 40 -6.71 4.22 14.49
CA ASP A 40 -7.10 4.24 15.89
C ASP A 40 -7.25 2.82 16.47
N ARG A 41 -7.80 1.85 15.70
CA ARG A 41 -7.93 0.45 16.12
C ARG A 41 -6.56 -0.20 16.30
N GLN A 42 -5.65 0.02 15.35
CA GLN A 42 -4.28 -0.48 15.46
C GLN A 42 -3.55 0.15 16.65
N TYR A 43 -3.66 1.48 16.81
CA TYR A 43 -3.04 2.21 17.91
C TYR A 43 -3.58 1.78 19.27
N ALA A 44 -4.88 1.55 19.41
CA ALA A 44 -5.49 1.16 20.68
C ALA A 44 -4.85 -0.10 21.30
N VAL A 45 -4.48 -1.07 20.45
CA VAL A 45 -3.83 -2.32 20.88
C VAL A 45 -2.38 -2.09 21.32
N LEU A 46 -1.64 -1.23 20.62
CA LEU A 46 -0.19 -1.03 20.83
C LEU A 46 0.13 0.21 21.67
N ARG A 47 -0.89 0.91 22.15
CA ARG A 47 -0.76 2.22 22.80
C ARG A 47 0.28 2.25 23.91
N GLU A 48 0.26 1.29 24.80
CA GLU A 48 1.16 1.28 25.96
C GLU A 48 2.61 0.96 25.56
N GLU A 49 2.81 0.02 24.66
CA GLU A 49 4.15 -0.31 24.16
C GLU A 49 4.77 0.87 23.40
N ILE A 50 3.97 1.54 22.56
CA ILE A 50 4.39 2.75 21.84
C ILE A 50 4.75 3.87 22.83
N ARG A 51 3.92 4.10 23.87
CA ARG A 51 4.18 5.12 24.88
C ARG A 51 5.53 4.88 25.58
N ILE A 52 5.77 3.65 26.04
CA ILE A 52 7.01 3.24 26.71
C ILE A 52 8.22 3.42 25.77
N ALA A 53 8.10 3.04 24.49
CA ALA A 53 9.15 3.17 23.50
C ALA A 53 9.53 4.65 23.27
N ILE A 54 8.52 5.54 23.18
CA ILE A 54 8.74 6.98 23.01
C ILE A 54 9.43 7.57 24.25
N GLU A 55 8.94 7.27 25.45
CA GLU A 55 9.51 7.75 26.71
C GLU A 55 10.99 7.35 26.85
N ARG A 56 11.32 6.10 26.55
CA ARG A 56 12.71 5.61 26.55
C ARG A 56 13.62 6.44 25.63
N VAL A 57 13.16 6.82 24.45
CA VAL A 57 13.95 7.68 23.54
C VAL A 57 14.10 9.08 24.13
N CYS A 58 13.03 9.66 24.69
CA CYS A 58 13.05 10.98 25.32
C CYS A 58 14.03 11.02 26.50
N ASP A 59 13.99 10.03 27.39
CA ASP A 59 14.89 9.92 28.55
C ASP A 59 16.36 9.79 28.13
N SER A 60 16.61 9.12 26.99
CA SER A 60 17.98 8.97 26.48
C SER A 60 18.56 10.24 25.86
N GLY A 61 17.72 11.19 25.41
CA GLY A 61 18.09 12.37 24.65
C GLY A 61 18.70 12.09 23.25
N ARG A 62 18.69 10.83 22.78
CA ARG A 62 19.32 10.40 21.50
C ARG A 62 18.31 10.39 20.36
N PHE A 63 17.87 11.58 19.95
CA PHE A 63 16.79 11.76 18.98
C PHE A 63 17.18 11.49 17.51
N ILE A 64 18.45 11.68 17.16
CA ILE A 64 18.94 11.57 15.78
C ILE A 64 19.97 10.44 15.66
N LEU A 65 19.72 9.50 14.75
CA LEU A 65 20.57 8.33 14.49
C LEU A 65 20.95 7.59 15.77
N GLY A 66 19.99 7.47 16.69
CA GLY A 66 20.14 6.75 17.96
C GLY A 66 20.10 5.23 17.78
N PRO A 67 20.21 4.46 18.88
CA PRO A 67 20.23 3.00 18.83
C PRO A 67 19.02 2.41 18.13
N ASP A 68 17.79 2.95 18.38
CA ASP A 68 16.56 2.45 17.77
C ASP A 68 16.59 2.53 16.25
N VAL A 69 17.28 3.52 15.67
CA VAL A 69 17.46 3.61 14.21
C VAL A 69 18.30 2.45 13.69
N ASN A 70 19.45 2.19 14.31
CA ASN A 70 20.35 1.12 13.88
C ASN A 70 19.72 -0.27 14.04
N GLU A 71 18.97 -0.46 15.12
CA GLU A 71 18.28 -1.72 15.40
C GLU A 71 17.14 -1.93 14.41
N LEU A 72 16.33 -0.88 14.12
CA LEU A 72 15.28 -0.95 13.08
C LEU A 72 15.88 -1.29 11.72
N GLU A 73 16.98 -0.64 11.30
CA GLU A 73 17.66 -0.93 10.03
C GLU A 73 18.12 -2.40 9.96
N SER A 74 18.66 -2.94 11.05
CA SER A 74 19.08 -4.34 11.14
C SER A 74 17.89 -5.32 11.09
N GLU A 75 16.80 -4.98 11.76
CA GLU A 75 15.55 -5.76 11.78
C GLU A 75 14.90 -5.79 10.38
N LEU A 76 14.82 -4.65 9.69
CA LEU A 76 14.29 -4.54 8.34
C LEU A 76 15.14 -5.32 7.33
N ALA A 77 16.47 -5.21 7.42
CA ALA A 77 17.38 -5.96 6.57
C ALA A 77 17.15 -7.48 6.69
N ARG A 78 16.96 -7.96 7.93
CA ARG A 78 16.67 -9.38 8.20
C ARG A 78 15.31 -9.80 7.67
N VAL A 79 14.27 -9.00 7.89
CA VAL A 79 12.90 -9.29 7.47
C VAL A 79 12.78 -9.37 5.95
N LEU A 80 13.48 -8.49 5.23
CA LEU A 80 13.45 -8.43 3.77
C LEU A 80 14.52 -9.32 3.09
N GLY A 81 15.40 -9.93 3.86
CA GLY A 81 16.46 -10.80 3.35
C GLY A 81 17.52 -10.07 2.53
N VAL A 82 17.86 -8.84 2.90
CA VAL A 82 18.86 -7.99 2.26
C VAL A 82 20.02 -7.66 3.20
N PRO A 83 21.26 -7.43 2.71
CA PRO A 83 22.37 -7.06 3.58
C PRO A 83 22.28 -5.63 4.11
N HIS A 84 21.61 -4.73 3.41
CA HIS A 84 21.54 -3.32 3.78
C HIS A 84 20.11 -2.79 3.77
N ALA A 85 19.69 -2.18 4.89
CA ALA A 85 18.54 -1.31 5.00
C ALA A 85 18.98 -0.01 5.68
N LEU A 86 18.58 1.13 5.13
CA LEU A 86 18.99 2.46 5.58
C LEU A 86 17.76 3.35 5.69
N SER A 87 17.46 3.85 6.87
CA SER A 87 16.31 4.72 7.09
C SER A 87 16.58 6.16 6.63
N CYS A 88 15.50 6.84 6.26
CA CYS A 88 15.51 8.23 5.79
C CYS A 88 14.22 8.97 6.23
N ALA A 89 14.11 10.26 5.90
CA ALA A 89 13.03 11.11 6.40
C ALA A 89 11.65 10.82 5.76
N SER A 90 11.61 10.27 4.56
CA SER A 90 10.35 9.94 3.87
C SER A 90 10.57 8.97 2.71
N GLY A 91 9.48 8.37 2.20
CA GLY A 91 9.53 7.59 0.96
C GLY A 91 9.95 8.43 -0.26
N SER A 92 9.59 9.72 -0.28
CA SER A 92 10.03 10.65 -1.34
C SER A 92 11.54 10.87 -1.31
N ASP A 93 12.10 11.01 -0.12
CA ASP A 93 13.55 11.12 0.06
C ASP A 93 14.26 9.79 -0.25
N ALA A 94 13.63 8.65 0.01
CA ALA A 94 14.17 7.36 -0.39
C ALA A 94 14.40 7.29 -1.89
N LEU A 95 13.41 7.68 -2.71
CA LEU A 95 13.54 7.75 -4.16
C LEU A 95 14.63 8.74 -4.60
N LEU A 96 14.65 9.93 -4.01
CA LEU A 96 15.66 10.95 -4.31
C LEU A 96 17.07 10.46 -3.98
N LEU A 97 17.28 9.90 -2.79
CA LEU A 97 18.57 9.34 -2.36
C LEU A 97 19.03 8.18 -3.25
N ALA A 98 18.11 7.30 -3.67
CA ALA A 98 18.41 6.21 -4.59
C ALA A 98 18.96 6.73 -5.92
N LEU A 99 18.29 7.72 -6.51
CA LEU A 99 18.72 8.33 -7.77
C LEU A 99 20.04 9.10 -7.61
N MET A 100 20.25 9.80 -6.49
CA MET A 100 21.54 10.44 -6.17
C MET A 100 22.66 9.41 -6.02
N ALA A 101 22.41 8.28 -5.37
CA ALA A 101 23.39 7.21 -5.19
C ALA A 101 23.75 6.48 -6.49
N LEU A 102 22.84 6.51 -7.47
CA LEU A 102 23.05 5.99 -8.83
C LEU A 102 23.62 7.04 -9.81
N ASP A 103 23.99 8.22 -9.30
CA ASP A 103 24.64 9.29 -10.06
C ASP A 103 23.79 9.80 -11.23
N ILE A 104 22.49 9.98 -10.98
CA ILE A 104 21.55 10.56 -11.97
C ILE A 104 21.74 12.08 -12.04
N HIS A 105 21.89 12.60 -13.26
CA HIS A 105 22.22 13.98 -13.55
C HIS A 105 21.15 14.72 -14.40
N PRO A 106 21.21 16.05 -14.48
CA PRO A 106 20.34 16.80 -15.36
C PRO A 106 20.41 16.33 -16.83
N GLY A 107 19.25 16.08 -17.42
CA GLY A 107 19.11 15.59 -18.80
C GLY A 107 19.13 14.07 -18.97
N ASP A 108 19.48 13.31 -17.94
CA ASP A 108 19.30 11.87 -17.92
C ASP A 108 17.81 11.50 -17.96
N GLU A 109 17.46 10.41 -18.60
CA GLU A 109 16.10 9.90 -18.68
C GLU A 109 15.88 8.77 -17.67
N VAL A 110 14.78 8.86 -16.93
CA VAL A 110 14.35 7.81 -15.99
C VAL A 110 12.95 7.36 -16.38
N ILE A 111 12.80 6.06 -16.67
CA ILE A 111 11.52 5.48 -17.09
C ILE A 111 10.73 5.06 -15.84
N LEU A 112 9.45 5.45 -15.76
CA LEU A 112 8.54 5.15 -14.65
C LEU A 112 7.08 5.12 -15.13
N PRO A 113 6.16 4.45 -14.39
CA PRO A 113 4.76 4.45 -14.77
C PRO A 113 4.14 5.84 -14.57
N SER A 114 3.22 6.22 -15.45
CA SER A 114 2.45 7.45 -15.25
C SER A 114 1.32 7.31 -14.24
N TYR A 115 0.94 6.08 -13.91
CA TYR A 115 -0.07 5.77 -12.90
C TYR A 115 0.60 5.40 -11.58
N THR A 116 1.00 6.41 -10.84
CA THR A 116 1.64 6.29 -9.52
C THR A 116 1.46 7.55 -8.69
N PHE A 117 1.93 7.51 -7.43
CA PHE A 117 2.02 8.70 -6.60
C PHE A 117 3.07 9.67 -7.14
N PHE A 118 2.82 10.95 -6.94
CA PHE A 118 3.64 12.05 -7.47
C PHE A 118 5.13 11.95 -7.10
N ALA A 119 5.46 11.38 -5.93
CA ALA A 119 6.84 11.28 -5.44
C ALA A 119 7.79 10.59 -6.44
N THR A 120 7.30 9.56 -7.16
CA THR A 120 8.10 8.79 -8.12
C THR A 120 8.69 9.70 -9.21
N ALA A 121 7.87 10.56 -9.83
CA ALA A 121 8.34 11.49 -10.86
C ALA A 121 9.04 12.73 -10.27
N SER A 122 8.58 13.22 -9.11
CA SER A 122 9.19 14.42 -8.52
C SER A 122 10.63 14.17 -8.06
N ALA A 123 10.99 12.97 -7.64
CA ALA A 123 12.37 12.61 -7.31
C ALA A 123 13.30 12.75 -8.51
N VAL A 124 12.83 12.35 -9.71
CA VAL A 124 13.55 12.49 -10.97
C VAL A 124 13.76 13.96 -11.33
N THR A 125 12.66 14.72 -11.36
CA THR A 125 12.71 16.14 -11.76
C THR A 125 13.50 17.02 -10.80
N ARG A 126 13.56 16.68 -9.52
CA ARG A 126 14.39 17.39 -8.52
C ARG A 126 15.88 17.32 -8.83
N LEU A 127 16.34 16.31 -9.54
CA LEU A 127 17.72 16.17 -10.01
C LEU A 127 17.96 16.82 -11.39
N GLY A 128 16.91 17.44 -11.99
CA GLY A 128 16.97 17.96 -13.35
C GLY A 128 16.95 16.87 -14.42
N ALA A 129 16.72 15.63 -14.04
CA ALA A 129 16.52 14.51 -14.95
C ALA A 129 15.09 14.53 -15.53
N VAL A 130 14.88 13.82 -16.63
CA VAL A 130 13.64 13.81 -17.39
C VAL A 130 12.86 12.53 -17.09
N PRO A 131 11.66 12.60 -16.50
CA PRO A 131 10.80 11.44 -16.36
C PRO A 131 10.24 11.03 -17.72
N ILE A 132 10.44 9.78 -18.10
CA ILE A 132 9.85 9.16 -19.30
C ILE A 132 8.71 8.28 -18.82
N PHE A 133 7.49 8.69 -19.10
CA PHE A 133 6.32 8.00 -18.64
C PHE A 133 6.01 6.77 -19.50
N ALA A 134 5.83 5.62 -18.86
CA ALA A 134 5.36 4.39 -19.47
C ALA A 134 3.90 4.13 -19.06
N ASP A 135 3.17 3.45 -19.94
CA ASP A 135 1.81 2.99 -19.65
C ASP A 135 1.83 1.78 -18.71
N ILE A 136 0.66 1.34 -18.32
CA ILE A 136 0.45 0.26 -17.35
C ILE A 136 -0.26 -0.93 -17.98
N ASP A 137 -0.11 -2.08 -17.38
CA ASP A 137 -0.94 -3.24 -17.64
C ASP A 137 -2.37 -2.98 -17.13
N PRO A 138 -3.41 -3.20 -17.96
CA PRO A 138 -4.79 -2.85 -17.64
C PRO A 138 -5.41 -3.64 -16.50
N LEU A 139 -4.87 -4.81 -16.17
CA LEU A 139 -5.41 -5.70 -15.14
C LEU A 139 -4.74 -5.49 -13.79
N THR A 140 -3.44 -5.20 -13.81
CA THR A 140 -2.62 -5.11 -12.59
C THR A 140 -2.35 -3.68 -12.15
N PHE A 141 -2.53 -2.70 -13.04
CA PHE A 141 -2.15 -1.29 -12.85
C PHE A 141 -0.64 -1.06 -12.68
N LEU A 142 0.18 -2.08 -12.92
CA LEU A 142 1.63 -2.02 -12.83
C LEU A 142 2.24 -1.62 -14.15
N ILE A 143 3.45 -1.07 -14.13
CA ILE A 143 4.16 -0.65 -15.34
C ILE A 143 4.20 -1.80 -16.37
N ASP A 144 3.87 -1.50 -17.63
CA ASP A 144 3.95 -2.45 -18.75
C ASP A 144 5.39 -2.61 -19.22
N PRO A 145 6.02 -3.80 -19.06
CA PRO A 145 7.39 -4.04 -19.53
C PRO A 145 7.56 -3.81 -21.02
N ALA A 146 6.54 -4.08 -21.83
CA ALA A 146 6.63 -3.86 -23.28
C ALA A 146 6.68 -2.36 -23.61
N ASP A 147 5.98 -1.51 -22.86
CA ASP A 147 6.08 -0.07 -23.02
C ASP A 147 7.41 0.48 -22.49
N VAL A 148 7.94 -0.08 -21.39
CA VAL A 148 9.29 0.26 -20.92
C VAL A 148 10.33 0.01 -22.00
N GLU A 149 10.28 -1.16 -22.67
CA GLU A 149 11.22 -1.49 -23.74
C GLU A 149 11.14 -0.49 -24.92
N ARG A 150 9.90 -0.11 -25.33
CA ARG A 150 9.68 0.89 -26.37
C ARG A 150 10.20 2.30 -26.03
N LYS A 151 10.21 2.66 -24.73
CA LYS A 151 10.62 3.98 -24.23
C LYS A 151 12.13 4.10 -23.98
N LEU A 152 12.88 2.99 -24.03
CA LEU A 152 14.33 3.03 -23.83
C LEU A 152 15.04 3.86 -24.91
N SER A 153 15.97 4.68 -24.46
CA SER A 153 16.86 5.48 -25.30
C SER A 153 18.31 5.39 -24.82
N LYS A 154 19.23 6.02 -25.57
CA LYS A 154 20.64 6.14 -25.15
C LYS A 154 20.81 7.03 -23.90
N ARG A 155 19.80 7.82 -23.52
CA ARG A 155 19.79 8.68 -22.34
C ARG A 155 19.14 8.02 -21.13
N SER A 156 18.53 6.85 -21.31
CA SER A 156 17.93 6.10 -20.20
C SER A 156 19.01 5.68 -19.22
N LYS A 157 18.83 6.06 -17.93
CA LYS A 157 19.79 5.83 -16.85
C LYS A 157 19.24 5.03 -15.70
N ALA A 158 17.92 4.93 -15.57
CA ALA A 158 17.27 4.08 -14.59
C ALA A 158 15.84 3.74 -15.03
N ILE A 159 15.31 2.64 -14.48
CA ILE A 159 13.90 2.28 -14.55
C ILE A 159 13.36 2.25 -13.11
N ILE A 160 12.19 2.89 -12.86
CA ILE A 160 11.51 2.87 -11.58
C ILE A 160 10.18 2.13 -11.71
N PRO A 161 10.13 0.80 -11.57
CA PRO A 161 8.86 0.11 -11.37
C PRO A 161 8.26 0.50 -10.03
N VAL A 162 6.94 0.69 -10.01
CA VAL A 162 6.18 0.92 -8.78
C VAL A 162 5.38 -0.33 -8.44
N HIS A 163 5.55 -0.83 -7.23
CA HIS A 163 4.80 -1.97 -6.71
C HIS A 163 3.46 -1.48 -6.12
N LEU A 164 2.62 -1.00 -7.04
CA LEU A 164 1.41 -0.26 -6.70
C LEU A 164 0.39 -1.12 -5.96
N PHE A 165 -0.29 -0.52 -4.99
CA PHE A 165 -1.35 -1.13 -4.16
C PHE A 165 -0.89 -2.32 -3.31
N GLY A 166 0.42 -2.62 -3.31
CA GLY A 166 0.99 -3.75 -2.57
C GLY A 166 1.22 -5.00 -3.41
N ARG A 167 1.21 -4.87 -4.74
CA ARG A 167 1.51 -5.90 -5.73
C ARG A 167 2.86 -5.64 -6.38
N THR A 168 3.72 -6.66 -6.46
CA THR A 168 5.03 -6.54 -7.11
C THR A 168 4.88 -6.50 -8.63
N ALA A 169 5.56 -5.57 -9.31
CA ALA A 169 5.61 -5.50 -10.77
C ALA A 169 6.27 -6.76 -11.37
N ASN A 170 6.07 -7.00 -12.67
CA ASN A 170 6.71 -8.12 -13.37
C ASN A 170 8.23 -7.93 -13.45
N MET A 171 8.90 -8.28 -12.34
CA MET A 171 10.33 -8.05 -12.19
C MET A 171 11.18 -8.93 -13.11
N ASP A 172 10.71 -10.10 -13.49
CA ASP A 172 11.47 -10.96 -14.42
C ASP A 172 11.65 -10.29 -15.78
N ALA A 173 10.57 -9.75 -16.34
CA ALA A 173 10.62 -9.02 -17.61
C ALA A 173 11.44 -7.72 -17.48
N LEU A 174 11.20 -6.94 -16.42
CA LEU A 174 11.89 -5.67 -16.21
C LEU A 174 13.40 -5.83 -15.99
N LEU A 175 13.83 -6.87 -15.24
CA LEU A 175 15.24 -7.19 -15.02
C LEU A 175 15.94 -7.60 -16.32
N LEU A 176 15.26 -8.34 -17.20
CA LEU A 176 15.80 -8.69 -18.52
C LEU A 176 16.00 -7.44 -19.38
N ILE A 177 15.02 -6.56 -19.44
CA ILE A 177 15.08 -5.29 -20.18
C ILE A 177 16.19 -4.38 -19.63
N ALA A 178 16.24 -4.20 -18.31
CA ALA A 178 17.25 -3.38 -17.64
C ALA A 178 18.67 -3.90 -17.88
N LYS A 179 18.85 -5.21 -17.78
CA LYS A 179 20.15 -5.86 -18.08
C LYS A 179 20.58 -5.67 -19.53
N ALA A 180 19.66 -5.80 -20.49
CA ALA A 180 19.96 -5.61 -21.91
C ALA A 180 20.33 -4.15 -22.20
N ALA A 181 19.68 -3.20 -21.54
CA ALA A 181 19.96 -1.77 -21.68
C ALA A 181 21.15 -1.27 -20.84
N GLY A 182 21.65 -2.08 -19.89
CA GLY A 182 22.73 -1.69 -18.98
C GLY A 182 22.32 -0.59 -17.99
N VAL A 183 21.03 -0.55 -17.58
CA VAL A 183 20.48 0.46 -16.64
C VAL A 183 20.04 -0.20 -15.33
N PRO A 184 20.22 0.47 -14.17
CA PRO A 184 19.75 -0.04 -12.88
C PRO A 184 18.23 0.06 -12.73
N ILE A 185 17.69 -0.76 -11.80
CA ILE A 185 16.30 -0.69 -11.36
C ILE A 185 16.23 -0.13 -9.93
N VAL A 186 15.38 0.88 -9.75
CA VAL A 186 14.97 1.41 -8.44
C VAL A 186 13.52 0.99 -8.19
N GLU A 187 13.30 0.10 -7.25
CA GLU A 187 11.95 -0.34 -6.87
C GLU A 187 11.26 0.73 -6.02
N ASP A 188 10.19 1.33 -6.50
CA ASP A 188 9.27 2.10 -5.64
C ASP A 188 8.36 1.11 -4.90
N ALA A 189 8.81 0.69 -3.74
CA ALA A 189 8.15 -0.27 -2.86
C ALA A 189 7.37 0.42 -1.72
N ALA A 190 7.02 1.70 -1.88
CA ALA A 190 6.36 2.51 -0.85
C ALA A 190 5.01 1.93 -0.38
N GLN A 191 4.43 0.99 -1.11
CA GLN A 191 3.15 0.33 -0.79
C GLN A 191 3.26 -1.19 -0.66
N SER A 192 4.47 -1.76 -0.70
CA SER A 192 4.63 -3.20 -0.94
C SER A 192 5.55 -3.94 0.04
N ILE A 193 5.81 -3.38 1.23
CA ILE A 193 6.62 -4.09 2.23
C ILE A 193 6.05 -5.50 2.50
N LEU A 194 6.90 -6.55 2.43
CA LEU A 194 6.58 -7.98 2.45
C LEU A 194 5.81 -8.51 1.23
N SER A 195 5.56 -7.72 0.20
CA SER A 195 5.12 -8.28 -1.08
C SER A 195 6.27 -9.08 -1.69
N THR A 196 5.96 -10.11 -2.47
CA THR A 196 6.99 -10.97 -3.05
C THR A 196 6.79 -11.18 -4.55
N TRP A 197 7.88 -11.50 -5.24
CA TRP A 197 7.91 -12.01 -6.62
C TRP A 197 8.82 -13.22 -6.67
N ASN A 198 8.28 -14.36 -7.07
CA ASN A 198 9.02 -15.65 -7.10
C ASN A 198 9.78 -15.93 -5.79
N GLY A 199 9.13 -15.67 -4.64
CA GLY A 199 9.67 -15.93 -3.30
C GLY A 199 10.68 -14.90 -2.77
N LYS A 200 11.00 -13.84 -3.52
CA LYS A 200 11.86 -12.73 -3.07
C LYS A 200 11.02 -11.51 -2.72
N CYS A 201 11.36 -10.82 -1.65
CA CYS A 201 10.65 -9.62 -1.22
C CYS A 201 10.86 -8.44 -2.18
N SER A 202 9.82 -7.62 -2.36
CA SER A 202 9.98 -6.30 -2.98
C SER A 202 11.05 -5.49 -2.26
N GLY A 203 11.80 -4.69 -3.01
CA GLY A 203 12.97 -3.97 -2.51
C GLY A 203 14.25 -4.82 -2.41
N SER A 204 14.21 -6.12 -2.82
CA SER A 204 15.39 -6.98 -2.90
C SER A 204 15.66 -7.48 -4.32
N LEU A 205 14.89 -7.03 -5.29
CA LEU A 205 14.89 -7.53 -6.65
C LEU A 205 15.72 -6.65 -7.58
N GLY A 206 15.65 -5.34 -7.42
CA GLY A 206 16.41 -4.34 -8.16
C GLY A 206 17.73 -3.95 -7.46
N ASP A 207 18.33 -2.86 -7.94
CA ASP A 207 19.56 -2.32 -7.35
C ASP A 207 19.30 -1.59 -6.03
N VAL A 208 18.17 -0.87 -5.94
CA VAL A 208 17.73 -0.15 -4.73
C VAL A 208 16.23 -0.31 -4.57
N GLY A 209 15.77 -0.66 -3.36
CA GLY A 209 14.37 -0.60 -2.97
C GLY A 209 14.08 0.66 -2.14
N CYS A 210 12.95 1.32 -2.38
CA CYS A 210 12.53 2.55 -1.71
C CYS A 210 11.19 2.34 -1.02
N PHE A 211 11.11 2.62 0.28
CA PHE A 211 9.94 2.36 1.11
C PHE A 211 9.48 3.61 1.85
N SER A 212 8.20 3.62 2.23
CA SER A 212 7.58 4.70 3.00
C SER A 212 7.04 4.18 4.32
N PHE A 213 7.23 4.96 5.38
CA PHE A 213 6.59 4.77 6.68
C PHE A 213 5.47 5.78 6.94
N TYR A 214 4.92 6.41 5.88
CA TYR A 214 3.75 7.26 6.03
C TYR A 214 2.65 6.51 6.82
N PRO A 215 1.92 7.14 7.75
CA PRO A 215 1.08 6.45 8.73
C PRO A 215 0.08 5.44 8.18
N THR A 216 -0.40 5.62 6.94
CA THR A 216 -1.36 4.73 6.30
C THR A 216 -0.73 3.52 5.59
N LYS A 217 0.61 3.42 5.56
CA LYS A 217 1.32 2.27 4.97
C LYS A 217 1.20 1.02 5.83
N ASN A 218 1.39 -0.16 5.24
CA ASN A 218 1.30 -1.44 5.94
C ASN A 218 2.18 -1.46 7.22
N LEU A 219 3.35 -0.84 7.14
CA LEU A 219 4.19 -0.50 8.29
C LEU A 219 4.29 1.03 8.35
N GLY A 220 3.38 1.69 9.05
CA GLY A 220 3.34 3.14 9.18
C GLY A 220 3.85 3.63 10.53
N GLY A 221 4.62 4.72 10.52
CA GLY A 221 5.02 5.46 11.71
C GLY A 221 3.87 6.28 12.31
N ILE A 222 4.20 7.16 13.24
CA ILE A 222 3.29 8.20 13.79
C ILE A 222 3.62 9.59 13.22
N GLY A 223 4.27 9.63 12.06
CA GLY A 223 4.71 10.79 11.30
C GLY A 223 5.37 10.33 10.01
N ASP A 224 6.17 11.20 9.39
CA ASP A 224 6.91 10.84 8.19
C ASP A 224 8.08 9.90 8.49
N GLY A 225 8.46 9.13 7.47
CA GLY A 225 9.60 8.23 7.49
C GLY A 225 9.69 7.42 6.20
N GLY A 226 10.85 6.82 5.99
CA GLY A 226 11.10 5.92 4.89
C GLY A 226 12.39 5.13 5.11
N PHE A 227 12.68 4.22 4.21
CA PHE A 227 13.96 3.52 4.19
C PHE A 227 14.28 3.02 2.78
N LEU A 228 15.54 2.69 2.60
CA LEU A 228 16.06 2.11 1.37
C LEU A 228 16.67 0.74 1.67
N THR A 229 16.64 -0.13 0.68
CA THR A 229 17.34 -1.42 0.70
C THR A 229 18.25 -1.54 -0.51
N THR A 230 19.33 -2.26 -0.37
CA THR A 230 20.22 -2.64 -1.48
C THR A 230 21.04 -3.87 -1.12
N THR A 231 21.42 -4.64 -2.14
CA THR A 231 22.39 -5.74 -2.01
C THR A 231 23.81 -5.29 -2.30
N ARG A 232 24.01 -4.03 -2.72
CA ARG A 232 25.29 -3.47 -3.15
C ARG A 232 25.93 -2.64 -2.07
N ASP A 233 27.15 -3.00 -1.67
CA ASP A 233 27.95 -2.31 -0.64
C ASP A 233 28.31 -0.86 -1.05
N ASP A 234 28.62 -0.63 -2.32
CA ASP A 234 28.95 0.68 -2.86
C ASP A 234 27.77 1.65 -2.75
N ILE A 235 26.57 1.20 -3.12
CA ILE A 235 25.32 1.98 -3.00
C ILE A 235 25.01 2.23 -1.53
N ALA A 236 25.11 1.20 -0.67
CA ALA A 236 24.86 1.37 0.77
C ALA A 236 25.79 2.41 1.42
N LYS A 237 27.06 2.42 1.03
CA LYS A 237 28.04 3.43 1.47
C LYS A 237 27.64 4.84 0.98
N SER A 238 27.26 4.99 -0.28
CA SER A 238 26.81 6.26 -0.85
C SER A 238 25.55 6.77 -0.13
N LEU A 239 24.56 5.93 0.09
CA LEU A 239 23.31 6.28 0.78
C LEU A 239 23.54 6.76 2.22
N LYS A 240 24.44 6.07 2.97
CA LYS A 240 24.83 6.47 4.35
C LYS A 240 25.40 7.88 4.37
N LEU A 241 26.23 8.21 3.37
CA LEU A 241 26.88 9.51 3.24
C LEU A 241 25.88 10.59 2.80
N LEU A 242 25.08 10.30 1.77
CA LEU A 242 24.13 11.25 1.18
C LEU A 242 23.05 11.71 2.18
N ARG A 243 22.52 10.81 3.03
CA ARG A 243 21.44 11.15 3.98
C ARG A 243 21.87 12.08 5.13
N VAL A 244 23.18 12.34 5.26
CA VAL A 244 23.78 13.21 6.30
C VAL A 244 24.62 14.32 5.67
N HIS A 245 24.14 14.94 4.59
CA HIS A 245 24.81 16.04 3.89
C HIS A 245 26.13 15.67 3.20
N GLY A 246 26.36 14.39 2.92
CA GLY A 246 27.64 13.92 2.37
C GLY A 246 28.83 14.05 3.33
N MET A 247 28.58 14.02 4.65
CA MET A 247 29.54 14.35 5.70
C MET A 247 30.22 13.09 6.25
N GLU A 248 31.55 13.00 6.03
CA GLU A 248 32.43 11.97 6.62
C GLU A 248 33.89 12.44 6.57
N PRO A 249 34.64 12.59 7.73
CA PRO A 249 34.11 12.63 9.08
C PRO A 249 33.27 13.88 9.38
N ARG A 250 32.82 14.05 10.60
CA ARG A 250 31.93 15.17 10.98
C ARG A 250 32.53 16.52 10.54
N TYR A 251 31.70 17.35 9.88
CA TYR A 251 32.00 18.65 9.26
C TYR A 251 32.89 18.61 8.01
N TYR A 252 33.25 17.44 7.51
CA TYR A 252 33.92 17.30 6.22
C TYR A 252 32.96 16.66 5.20
N HIS A 253 32.60 17.42 4.17
CA HIS A 253 31.59 17.02 3.19
C HIS A 253 32.29 16.48 1.94
N GLN A 254 32.17 15.18 1.68
CA GLN A 254 32.77 14.49 0.54
C GLN A 254 31.98 14.70 -0.76
N VAL A 255 30.65 14.79 -0.63
CA VAL A 255 29.69 15.01 -1.72
C VAL A 255 28.57 15.91 -1.23
N VAL A 256 27.81 16.48 -2.18
CA VAL A 256 26.58 17.22 -1.84
C VAL A 256 25.47 16.22 -1.52
N GLY A 257 25.15 16.10 -0.26
CA GLY A 257 24.04 15.28 0.24
C GLY A 257 22.89 16.13 0.78
N ILE A 258 21.92 15.49 1.41
CA ILE A 258 20.73 16.12 2.00
C ILE A 258 20.59 15.78 3.48
N ASN A 259 19.74 16.51 4.19
CA ASN A 259 19.29 16.12 5.53
C ASN A 259 18.09 15.18 5.40
N SER A 260 18.34 13.88 5.37
CA SER A 260 17.28 12.88 5.29
C SER A 260 17.56 11.73 6.26
N ARG A 261 17.07 11.88 7.48
CA ARG A 261 17.24 10.93 8.59
C ARG A 261 15.89 10.58 9.18
N LEU A 262 15.73 9.34 9.60
CA LEU A 262 14.58 8.93 10.41
C LEU A 262 14.84 9.33 11.87
N ASP A 263 13.87 9.95 12.52
CA ASP A 263 13.95 10.27 13.95
C ASP A 263 13.91 9.00 14.80
N SER A 264 14.67 8.97 15.90
CA SER A 264 14.70 7.82 16.80
C SER A 264 13.33 7.51 17.42
N ILE A 265 12.48 8.52 17.61
CA ILE A 265 11.09 8.33 18.05
C ILE A 265 10.31 7.50 17.04
N GLN A 266 10.37 7.85 15.76
CA GLN A 266 9.71 7.08 14.69
C GLN A 266 10.28 5.66 14.61
N ALA A 267 11.60 5.51 14.71
CA ALA A 267 12.25 4.20 14.70
C ALA A 267 11.78 3.32 15.87
N ALA A 268 11.69 3.86 17.08
CA ALA A 268 11.19 3.13 18.25
C ALA A 268 9.74 2.66 18.08
N VAL A 269 8.86 3.52 17.53
CA VAL A 269 7.46 3.17 17.22
C VAL A 269 7.38 2.07 16.16
N LEU A 270 8.18 2.19 15.10
CA LEU A 270 8.21 1.20 14.02
C LEU A 270 8.70 -0.16 14.50
N ARG A 271 9.66 -0.20 15.43
CA ARG A 271 10.13 -1.44 16.08
C ARG A 271 9.06 -2.13 16.91
N VAL A 272 8.19 -1.37 17.58
CA VAL A 272 7.00 -1.94 18.26
C VAL A 272 6.04 -2.55 17.25
N LYS A 273 5.84 -1.91 16.09
CA LYS A 273 4.90 -2.36 15.06
C LYS A 273 5.42 -3.50 14.17
N LEU A 274 6.72 -3.54 13.90
CA LEU A 274 7.34 -4.47 12.96
C LEU A 274 7.03 -5.96 13.23
N PRO A 275 7.02 -6.45 14.49
CA PRO A 275 6.66 -7.83 14.79
C PRO A 275 5.23 -8.22 14.38
N HIS A 276 4.33 -7.25 14.26
CA HIS A 276 2.93 -7.48 13.90
C HIS A 276 2.69 -7.43 12.38
N LEU A 277 3.66 -6.98 11.58
CA LEU A 277 3.48 -6.69 10.15
C LEU A 277 3.01 -7.90 9.34
N ASP A 278 3.52 -9.09 9.63
CA ASP A 278 3.14 -10.31 8.90
C ASP A 278 1.69 -10.73 9.21
N SER A 279 1.28 -10.66 10.47
CA SER A 279 -0.11 -10.94 10.88
C SER A 279 -1.08 -9.91 10.29
N TRP A 280 -0.73 -8.64 10.23
CA TRP A 280 -1.53 -7.61 9.58
C TRP A 280 -1.65 -7.83 8.08
N THR A 281 -0.57 -8.27 7.43
CA THR A 281 -0.58 -8.62 6.01
C THR A 281 -1.50 -9.81 5.75
N THR A 282 -1.45 -10.84 6.59
CA THR A 282 -2.35 -12.00 6.50
C THR A 282 -3.82 -11.60 6.70
N ALA A 283 -4.11 -10.71 7.63
CA ALA A 283 -5.46 -10.19 7.83
C ALA A 283 -5.96 -9.40 6.60
N ARG A 284 -5.12 -8.57 5.99
CA ARG A 284 -5.46 -7.87 4.74
C ARG A 284 -5.72 -8.84 3.59
N GLN A 285 -4.93 -9.91 3.45
CA GLN A 285 -5.16 -10.97 2.45
C GLN A 285 -6.50 -11.66 2.67
N SER A 286 -6.84 -12.02 3.92
CA SER A 286 -8.14 -12.61 4.27
C SER A 286 -9.30 -11.66 3.95
N ASN A 287 -9.12 -10.36 4.20
CA ASN A 287 -10.12 -9.35 3.89
C ASN A 287 -10.29 -9.17 2.36
N ALA A 288 -9.21 -9.19 1.60
CA ALA A 288 -9.27 -9.12 0.14
C ALA A 288 -9.99 -10.33 -0.45
N ALA A 289 -9.65 -11.54 0.00
CA ALA A 289 -10.32 -12.77 -0.44
C ALA A 289 -11.84 -12.71 -0.15
N ARG A 290 -12.22 -12.25 1.05
CA ARG A 290 -13.65 -12.09 1.40
C ARG A 290 -14.35 -11.04 0.53
N TYR A 291 -13.69 -9.96 0.14
CA TYR A 291 -14.25 -9.01 -0.81
C TYR A 291 -14.53 -9.68 -2.15
N MET A 292 -13.59 -10.44 -2.71
CA MET A 292 -13.77 -11.16 -3.97
C MET A 292 -14.98 -12.11 -3.90
N GLU A 293 -15.11 -12.88 -2.80
CA GLU A 293 -16.27 -13.74 -2.54
C GLU A 293 -17.58 -12.94 -2.48
N LEU A 294 -17.60 -11.80 -1.76
CA LEU A 294 -18.79 -10.97 -1.66
C LEU A 294 -19.19 -10.35 -3.02
N PHE A 295 -18.24 -9.87 -3.81
CA PHE A 295 -18.52 -9.34 -5.14
C PHE A 295 -19.17 -10.41 -6.03
N SER A 296 -18.68 -11.65 -5.97
CA SER A 296 -19.30 -12.78 -6.68
C SER A 296 -20.68 -13.15 -6.12
N GLN A 297 -20.86 -13.20 -4.79
CA GLN A 297 -22.14 -13.49 -4.16
C GLN A 297 -23.24 -12.47 -4.49
N TYR A 298 -22.85 -11.23 -4.80
CA TYR A 298 -23.78 -10.16 -5.16
C TYR A 298 -23.92 -9.96 -6.68
N ASP A 299 -23.35 -10.86 -7.51
CA ASP A 299 -23.38 -10.81 -8.99
C ASP A 299 -22.93 -9.46 -9.57
N LEU A 300 -21.86 -8.88 -8.99
CA LEU A 300 -21.38 -7.54 -9.33
C LEU A 300 -20.34 -7.52 -10.47
N GLU A 301 -19.87 -8.66 -10.96
CA GLU A 301 -18.80 -8.78 -11.95
C GLU A 301 -19.13 -8.09 -13.30
N GLN A 302 -20.40 -7.92 -13.62
CA GLN A 302 -20.82 -7.18 -14.82
C GLN A 302 -20.70 -5.65 -14.69
N HIS A 303 -20.54 -5.13 -13.46
CA HIS A 303 -20.48 -3.69 -13.17
C HIS A 303 -19.11 -3.27 -12.67
N VAL A 304 -18.40 -4.20 -12.03
CA VAL A 304 -17.17 -3.92 -11.31
C VAL A 304 -16.13 -4.98 -11.58
N THR A 305 -14.93 -4.59 -12.01
CA THR A 305 -13.79 -5.50 -12.05
C THR A 305 -13.04 -5.41 -10.71
N VAL A 306 -12.91 -6.54 -10.03
CA VAL A 306 -12.11 -6.67 -8.82
C VAL A 306 -10.66 -7.03 -9.18
N PRO A 307 -9.67 -6.72 -8.31
CA PRO A 307 -8.28 -7.14 -8.54
C PRO A 307 -8.17 -8.65 -8.69
N GLY A 308 -7.39 -9.10 -9.68
CA GLY A 308 -7.12 -10.53 -9.88
C GLY A 308 -6.22 -11.12 -8.79
N ASP A 309 -6.20 -12.46 -8.73
CA ASP A 309 -5.30 -13.20 -7.83
C ASP A 309 -3.84 -13.10 -8.30
N GLU A 310 -2.89 -13.18 -7.34
CA GLU A 310 -1.46 -13.09 -7.60
C GLU A 310 -0.87 -14.50 -7.79
N SER A 311 -0.47 -14.80 -9.03
CA SER A 311 0.11 -16.12 -9.36
C SER A 311 1.63 -16.22 -9.10
N HIS A 312 2.33 -15.08 -8.98
CA HIS A 312 3.79 -15.03 -8.89
C HIS A 312 4.34 -14.68 -7.52
N GLY A 313 3.47 -14.32 -6.57
CA GLY A 313 3.93 -13.94 -5.26
C GLY A 313 2.84 -13.48 -4.29
N ARG A 314 3.27 -12.84 -3.22
CA ARG A 314 2.40 -12.36 -2.14
C ARG A 314 1.97 -10.92 -2.41
N HIS A 315 0.68 -10.67 -2.55
CA HIS A 315 0.08 -9.34 -2.54
C HIS A 315 -0.18 -8.91 -1.08
N VAL A 316 0.25 -7.71 -0.68
CA VAL A 316 0.10 -7.22 0.71
C VAL A 316 -1.08 -6.27 0.92
N TRP A 317 -1.84 -6.00 -0.14
CA TRP A 317 -3.11 -5.28 -0.11
C TRP A 317 -3.03 -3.96 0.67
N ASN A 318 -2.10 -3.10 0.29
CA ASN A 318 -2.04 -1.75 0.84
C ASN A 318 -3.33 -0.98 0.51
N GLN A 319 -3.85 -1.16 -0.72
CA GLN A 319 -5.19 -0.76 -1.14
C GLN A 319 -5.91 -1.94 -1.79
N PHE A 320 -7.23 -1.94 -1.71
CA PHE A 320 -8.14 -2.79 -2.50
C PHE A 320 -8.85 -1.87 -3.50
N VAL A 321 -8.45 -1.94 -4.75
CA VAL A 321 -8.89 -1.01 -5.80
C VAL A 321 -9.73 -1.77 -6.82
N ILE A 322 -10.98 -1.36 -6.97
CA ILE A 322 -11.90 -1.86 -7.99
C ILE A 322 -11.87 -0.94 -9.22
N ARG A 323 -12.28 -1.47 -10.36
CA ARG A 323 -12.53 -0.70 -11.58
C ARG A 323 -14.03 -0.67 -11.86
N VAL A 324 -14.57 0.53 -12.07
CA VAL A 324 -15.99 0.79 -12.35
C VAL A 324 -16.08 1.42 -13.73
N ALA A 325 -16.59 0.68 -14.68
CA ALA A 325 -16.69 1.11 -16.08
C ALA A 325 -17.84 2.13 -16.32
N ASP A 326 -17.99 2.53 -17.57
CA ASP A 326 -19.11 3.33 -18.08
C ASP A 326 -19.32 4.69 -17.39
N GLY A 327 -18.24 5.28 -16.88
CA GLY A 327 -18.27 6.60 -16.23
C GLY A 327 -19.04 6.65 -14.91
N GLN A 328 -19.34 5.50 -14.31
CA GLN A 328 -20.16 5.41 -13.08
C GLN A 328 -19.34 5.55 -11.79
N ARG A 329 -17.99 5.58 -11.87
CA ARG A 329 -17.09 5.64 -10.71
C ARG A 329 -17.42 6.79 -9.75
N ASP A 330 -17.60 8.02 -10.27
CA ASP A 330 -17.83 9.19 -9.42
C ASP A 330 -19.24 9.17 -8.80
N ALA A 331 -20.24 8.68 -9.54
CA ALA A 331 -21.60 8.48 -9.02
C ALA A 331 -21.62 7.41 -7.90
N LEU A 332 -20.91 6.29 -8.09
CA LEU A 332 -20.75 5.26 -7.05
C LEU A 332 -20.04 5.83 -5.82
N ARG A 333 -18.95 6.59 -6.01
CA ARG A 333 -18.24 7.27 -4.91
C ARG A 333 -19.17 8.19 -4.12
N ALA A 334 -19.97 9.00 -4.80
CA ALA A 334 -20.93 9.89 -4.16
C ALA A 334 -21.98 9.10 -3.36
N HIS A 335 -22.54 8.01 -3.93
CA HIS A 335 -23.46 7.13 -3.23
C HIS A 335 -22.84 6.54 -1.96
N LEU A 336 -21.63 5.96 -2.05
CA LEU A 336 -20.93 5.37 -0.90
C LEU A 336 -20.65 6.41 0.19
N THR A 337 -20.31 7.65 -0.20
CA THR A 337 -20.14 8.76 0.75
C THR A 337 -21.43 9.05 1.51
N THR A 338 -22.60 9.06 0.86
CA THR A 338 -23.91 9.26 1.54
C THR A 338 -24.25 8.09 2.48
N CYS A 339 -23.69 6.91 2.21
CA CYS A 339 -23.82 5.71 3.05
C CYS A 339 -22.76 5.62 4.15
N ASN A 340 -21.97 6.64 4.39
CA ASN A 340 -20.86 6.69 5.36
C ASN A 340 -19.78 5.60 5.10
N VAL A 341 -19.53 5.26 3.83
CA VAL A 341 -18.43 4.38 3.41
C VAL A 341 -17.30 5.23 2.84
N GLY A 342 -16.13 5.16 3.48
CA GLY A 342 -14.93 5.86 3.04
C GLY A 342 -14.34 5.24 1.78
N THR A 343 -14.07 6.05 0.77
CA THR A 343 -13.42 5.63 -0.49
C THR A 343 -12.43 6.67 -0.96
N GLU A 344 -11.48 6.29 -1.83
CA GLU A 344 -10.52 7.23 -2.40
C GLU A 344 -10.17 6.86 -3.85
N ILE A 345 -9.67 7.84 -4.61
CA ILE A 345 -9.19 7.65 -5.98
C ILE A 345 -7.68 7.78 -6.00
N TYR A 346 -6.99 6.69 -6.28
CA TYR A 346 -5.54 6.63 -6.43
C TYR A 346 -5.20 6.25 -7.86
N TYR A 347 -4.95 7.20 -8.82
CA TYR A 347 -4.90 8.67 -8.65
C TYR A 347 -5.81 9.33 -9.71
N PRO A 348 -6.43 10.51 -9.41
CA PRO A 348 -7.44 11.08 -10.32
C PRO A 348 -6.86 11.71 -11.59
N VAL A 349 -5.57 12.06 -11.60
CA VAL A 349 -4.89 12.65 -12.75
C VAL A 349 -3.59 11.91 -12.97
N PRO A 350 -3.39 11.29 -14.14
CA PRO A 350 -2.13 10.67 -14.53
C PRO A 350 -0.95 11.66 -14.47
N LEU A 351 0.25 11.17 -14.13
CA LEU A 351 1.40 12.07 -13.97
C LEU A 351 1.74 12.84 -15.25
N HIS A 352 1.66 12.21 -16.41
CA HIS A 352 1.96 12.85 -17.70
C HIS A 352 0.98 13.99 -18.06
N LEU A 353 -0.22 14.03 -17.45
CA LEU A 353 -1.21 15.09 -17.62
C LEU A 353 -1.21 16.11 -16.47
N GLN A 354 -0.28 16.01 -15.53
CA GLN A 354 -0.14 16.99 -14.45
C GLN A 354 0.44 18.30 -15.00
N LYS A 355 -0.13 19.43 -14.57
CA LYS A 355 0.29 20.76 -15.02
C LYS A 355 1.79 21.01 -14.89
N CYS A 356 2.43 20.50 -13.85
CA CYS A 356 3.87 20.67 -13.63
C CYS A 356 4.74 19.90 -14.63
N PHE A 357 4.18 18.98 -15.40
CA PHE A 357 4.85 18.21 -16.46
C PHE A 357 4.39 18.58 -17.88
N GLU A 358 3.57 19.62 -18.03
CA GLU A 358 3.07 20.10 -19.32
C GLU A 358 4.21 20.41 -20.32
N SER A 359 5.35 20.94 -19.82
CA SER A 359 6.53 21.22 -20.61
C SER A 359 7.21 19.99 -21.24
N LEU A 360 6.86 18.78 -20.78
CA LEU A 360 7.37 17.53 -21.36
C LEU A 360 6.65 17.14 -22.66
N GLY A 361 5.54 17.83 -23.01
CA GLY A 361 4.84 17.69 -24.29
C GLY A 361 3.88 16.51 -24.40
N TRP A 362 3.63 15.75 -23.32
CA TRP A 362 2.66 14.67 -23.32
C TRP A 362 1.23 15.18 -23.52
N GLN A 363 0.41 14.38 -24.20
CA GLN A 363 -0.98 14.70 -24.52
C GLN A 363 -1.92 13.61 -24.01
N LYS A 364 -3.20 13.97 -23.83
CA LYS A 364 -4.26 12.98 -23.60
C LYS A 364 -4.32 12.01 -24.78
N GLY A 365 -4.34 10.72 -24.49
CA GLY A 365 -4.31 9.62 -25.44
C GLY A 365 -2.93 8.96 -25.62
N ASP A 366 -1.86 9.54 -25.07
CA ASP A 366 -0.51 8.98 -25.18
C ASP A 366 -0.30 7.73 -24.31
N LEU A 367 -1.03 7.62 -23.20
CA LEU A 367 -0.98 6.49 -22.24
C LEU A 367 -2.41 6.03 -21.87
N PRO A 368 -3.09 5.36 -22.81
CA PRO A 368 -4.53 5.10 -22.71
C PRO A 368 -4.94 4.24 -21.52
N GLU A 369 -4.15 3.25 -21.11
CA GLU A 369 -4.49 2.40 -19.98
C GLU A 369 -4.35 3.14 -18.64
N THR A 370 -3.33 3.97 -18.51
CA THR A 370 -3.14 4.89 -17.39
C THR A 370 -4.31 5.88 -17.27
N GLU A 371 -4.73 6.48 -18.38
CA GLU A 371 -5.82 7.46 -18.42
C GLU A 371 -7.15 6.79 -18.04
N ARG A 372 -7.42 5.61 -18.61
CA ARG A 372 -8.60 4.81 -18.27
C ARG A 372 -8.60 4.41 -16.78
N ALA A 373 -7.46 4.00 -16.23
CA ALA A 373 -7.36 3.67 -14.81
C ALA A 373 -7.69 4.88 -13.91
N ALA A 374 -7.23 6.08 -14.25
CA ALA A 374 -7.54 7.30 -13.51
C ALA A 374 -9.04 7.66 -13.54
N GLU A 375 -9.74 7.33 -14.63
CA GLU A 375 -11.18 7.56 -14.79
C GLU A 375 -12.05 6.50 -14.07
N GLU A 376 -11.59 5.24 -13.98
CA GLU A 376 -12.43 4.10 -13.59
C GLU A 376 -12.14 3.58 -12.17
N THR A 377 -10.97 3.83 -11.58
CA THR A 377 -10.59 3.18 -10.32
C THR A 377 -11.19 3.82 -9.08
N LEU A 378 -11.51 2.99 -8.09
CA LEU A 378 -12.01 3.39 -6.77
C LEU A 378 -11.45 2.45 -5.69
N ALA A 379 -10.78 3.01 -4.69
CA ALA A 379 -10.28 2.26 -3.54
C ALA A 379 -11.38 2.09 -2.49
N LEU A 380 -11.55 0.86 -2.02
CA LEU A 380 -12.46 0.47 -0.96
C LEU A 380 -11.72 0.29 0.37
N PRO A 381 -12.43 0.32 1.51
CA PRO A 381 -11.83 0.10 2.83
C PRO A 381 -11.05 -1.22 2.88
N ILE A 382 -9.77 -1.15 3.26
CA ILE A 382 -8.98 -2.35 3.57
C ILE A 382 -7.93 -2.03 4.64
N PHE A 383 -8.02 -2.73 5.76
CA PHE A 383 -7.08 -2.65 6.89
C PHE A 383 -7.20 -3.95 7.70
N PRO A 384 -6.21 -4.28 8.56
CA PRO A 384 -6.20 -5.57 9.27
C PRO A 384 -7.44 -5.85 10.11
N GLU A 385 -7.95 -4.82 10.79
CA GLU A 385 -9.07 -4.90 11.74
C GLU A 385 -10.46 -4.75 11.09
N LEU A 386 -10.53 -4.71 9.74
CA LEU A 386 -11.80 -4.62 9.00
C LEU A 386 -12.63 -5.88 9.21
N THR A 387 -13.83 -5.71 9.75
CA THR A 387 -14.70 -6.84 10.10
C THR A 387 -15.49 -7.38 8.91
N PRO A 388 -15.93 -8.65 8.96
CA PRO A 388 -16.82 -9.23 7.95
C PRO A 388 -18.15 -8.47 7.80
N ALA A 389 -18.67 -7.89 8.87
CA ALA A 389 -19.90 -7.10 8.84
C ALA A 389 -19.71 -5.78 8.09
N GLU A 390 -18.59 -5.09 8.32
CA GLU A 390 -18.22 -3.88 7.59
C GLU A 390 -18.05 -4.16 6.10
N GLN A 391 -17.39 -5.26 5.72
CA GLN A 391 -17.22 -5.66 4.32
C GLN A 391 -18.57 -5.96 3.63
N ARG A 392 -19.48 -6.68 4.30
CA ARG A 392 -20.86 -6.89 3.79
C ARG A 392 -21.60 -5.57 3.61
N THR A 393 -21.42 -4.61 4.54
CA THR A 393 -22.00 -3.28 4.40
C THR A 393 -21.47 -2.59 3.15
N VAL A 394 -20.14 -2.56 2.94
CA VAL A 394 -19.53 -1.92 1.76
C VAL A 394 -20.09 -2.52 0.45
N VAL A 395 -20.02 -3.85 0.31
CA VAL A 395 -20.47 -4.51 -0.94
C VAL A 395 -21.97 -4.41 -1.10
N GLY A 396 -22.76 -4.49 -0.01
CA GLY A 396 -24.22 -4.29 -0.05
C GLY A 396 -24.59 -2.89 -0.55
N ARG A 397 -23.86 -1.83 -0.16
CA ARG A 397 -24.11 -0.47 -0.68
C ARG A 397 -23.71 -0.31 -2.14
N ILE A 398 -22.68 -1.02 -2.60
CA ILE A 398 -22.35 -1.10 -4.03
C ILE A 398 -23.48 -1.79 -4.82
N ALA A 399 -23.99 -2.91 -4.31
CA ALA A 399 -25.12 -3.62 -4.93
C ALA A 399 -26.39 -2.77 -4.97
N GLU A 400 -26.69 -2.02 -3.92
CA GLU A 400 -27.81 -1.06 -3.91
C GLU A 400 -27.67 0.01 -5.01
N PHE A 401 -26.47 0.54 -5.21
CA PHE A 401 -26.20 1.52 -6.27
C PHE A 401 -26.52 0.96 -7.66
N PHE A 402 -26.09 -0.26 -7.95
CA PHE A 402 -26.36 -0.90 -9.22
C PHE A 402 -27.77 -1.52 -9.30
N ARG A 403 -28.59 -1.42 -8.22
CA ARG A 403 -29.92 -2.03 -8.12
C ARG A 403 -29.92 -3.55 -8.31
N VAL A 404 -28.85 -4.19 -7.88
CA VAL A 404 -28.73 -5.66 -7.88
C VAL A 404 -29.44 -6.21 -6.64
N PRO A 405 -30.34 -7.22 -6.75
CA PRO A 405 -30.98 -7.85 -5.60
C PRO A 405 -29.94 -8.44 -4.65
N GLN A 406 -30.13 -8.22 -3.32
CA GLN A 406 -29.25 -8.85 -2.33
C GLN A 406 -29.38 -10.38 -2.41
N ALA A 407 -28.25 -11.08 -2.41
CA ALA A 407 -28.22 -12.52 -2.26
C ALA A 407 -28.95 -12.91 -0.96
N ARG A 408 -29.89 -13.86 -1.03
CA ARG A 408 -30.58 -14.37 0.15
C ARG A 408 -29.53 -14.88 1.12
N GLN A 409 -29.48 -14.32 2.31
CA GLN A 409 -28.65 -14.82 3.40
C GLN A 409 -28.99 -16.30 3.56
N ALA A 410 -28.01 -17.19 3.42
CA ALA A 410 -28.14 -18.55 3.87
C ALA A 410 -28.41 -18.47 5.37
N THR A 411 -29.65 -18.70 5.77
CA THR A 411 -30.01 -18.82 7.17
C THR A 411 -29.18 -19.95 7.75
N ASP A 412 -28.37 -19.64 8.75
CA ASP A 412 -27.74 -20.62 9.64
C ASP A 412 -28.83 -21.53 10.20
N ALA A 413 -29.12 -22.60 9.48
CA ALA A 413 -29.92 -23.70 9.97
C ALA A 413 -29.00 -24.67 10.69
N SER A 414 -28.52 -24.25 11.87
CA SER A 414 -28.04 -25.17 12.90
C SER A 414 -29.25 -25.80 13.58
N THR A 415 -29.87 -26.74 12.89
CA THR A 415 -30.71 -27.76 13.58
C THR A 415 -30.01 -29.08 13.39
N HIS A 416 -29.37 -29.52 14.45
CA HIS A 416 -29.02 -30.93 14.60
C HIS A 416 -30.26 -31.80 14.45
N PRO A 417 -30.20 -32.89 13.69
CA PRO A 417 -30.91 -34.12 14.06
C PRO A 417 -29.92 -35.09 14.69
N GLN A 418 -30.23 -35.47 15.89
CA GLN A 418 -29.70 -36.68 16.53
C GLN A 418 -30.12 -37.94 15.77
N ALA A 419 -29.18 -38.87 15.74
CA ALA A 419 -29.32 -40.31 15.73
C ALA A 419 -29.88 -41.03 14.51
N ALA A 420 -29.02 -41.86 13.91
CA ALA A 420 -29.20 -43.32 13.97
C ALA A 420 -27.93 -43.96 13.43
N ALA A 421 -27.31 -44.77 14.25
CA ALA A 421 -26.26 -45.70 13.86
C ALA A 421 -26.92 -46.84 13.08
N GLU A 422 -26.47 -47.04 11.84
CA GLU A 422 -26.59 -48.34 11.18
C GLU A 422 -25.27 -48.66 10.47
N THR A 423 -24.70 -49.72 10.95
CA THR A 423 -23.58 -50.46 10.41
C THR A 423 -23.98 -51.07 9.05
N LEU A 424 -23.15 -50.87 8.03
CA LEU A 424 -23.02 -51.82 6.91
C LEU A 424 -21.60 -51.84 6.38
N ASP A 425 -21.06 -53.02 6.39
CA ASP A 425 -19.79 -53.53 5.87
C ASP A 425 -19.64 -53.40 4.36
N GLY A 426 -18.40 -53.28 3.95
CA GLY A 426 -17.85 -53.97 2.78
C GLY A 426 -17.43 -53.14 1.56
N PRO A 427 -16.39 -53.59 0.90
CA PRO A 427 -15.46 -52.75 0.17
C PRO A 427 -15.70 -52.78 -1.34
N HIS A 428 -15.24 -51.74 -2.02
CA HIS A 428 -14.76 -51.73 -3.42
C HIS A 428 -14.93 -50.36 -4.05
N PHE A 429 -13.82 -49.64 -4.27
CA PHE A 429 -13.50 -49.06 -5.58
C PHE A 429 -12.13 -48.38 -5.55
N LEU A 430 -11.10 -49.24 -5.59
CA LEU A 430 -9.78 -48.89 -6.14
C LEU A 430 -9.76 -49.35 -7.60
N ARG A 431 -9.65 -48.42 -8.56
CA ARG A 431 -8.94 -48.58 -9.84
C ARG A 431 -9.29 -47.46 -10.81
N ARG A 432 -8.36 -46.55 -11.01
CA ARG A 432 -7.84 -46.15 -12.33
C ARG A 432 -7.05 -44.85 -12.23
N ILE A 433 -5.76 -45.02 -11.96
CA ILE A 433 -4.74 -44.14 -12.53
C ILE A 433 -3.77 -45.07 -13.20
N LYS A 434 -3.78 -45.12 -14.53
CA LYS A 434 -2.76 -45.76 -15.34
C LYS A 434 -1.73 -44.68 -15.70
N ALA A 435 -0.51 -45.01 -15.31
CA ALA A 435 0.76 -44.46 -15.72
C ALA A 435 0.92 -44.39 -17.26
N VAL A 436 1.58 -43.34 -17.71
CA VAL A 436 2.42 -43.34 -18.93
C VAL A 436 3.76 -42.83 -18.43
N GLY A 437 4.67 -43.50 -18.44
CA GLY A 437 5.69 -44.25 -18.98
C GLY A 437 6.93 -43.38 -19.08
N CYS A 438 7.89 -43.66 -18.18
CA CYS A 438 9.31 -43.28 -18.31
C CYS A 438 9.92 -43.98 -19.54
N ALA A 439 10.76 -43.31 -20.29
CA ALA A 439 11.88 -43.89 -21.00
C ALA A 439 13.05 -42.90 -21.03
N ASP A 440 14.06 -43.31 -20.33
CA ASP A 440 15.51 -43.16 -20.44
C ASP A 440 16.07 -42.62 -21.77
N ASP A 441 17.09 -41.74 -21.74
CA ASP A 441 18.50 -42.03 -21.94
C ASP A 441 19.35 -40.72 -21.96
N VAL A 442 20.28 -40.59 -21.05
CA VAL A 442 21.74 -40.75 -21.08
C VAL A 442 22.56 -39.68 -21.88
N ARG A 443 23.45 -39.04 -21.12
CA ARG A 443 24.84 -38.58 -21.44
C ARG A 443 25.06 -37.44 -22.45
N CYS A 444 25.47 -36.27 -22.00
CA CYS A 444 26.88 -35.82 -21.83
C CYS A 444 26.85 -34.51 -21.09
#